data_0e8b67ad8f8b269a6c48e08694b2a29e
#
_entry.id   0e8b67ad8f8b269a6c48e08694b2a29e
#
_cell.length_a   1.000
_cell.length_b   1.000
_cell.length_c   1.000
_cell.angle_alpha   90.00
_cell.angle_beta   90.00
_cell.angle_gamma   90.00
#
_symmetry.space_group_name_H-M   'P 1'
#
loop_
_entity.id
_entity.type
_entity.pdbx_description
1 polymer ?
#
loop_
_entity_poly.entity_id
_entity_poly.type
_entity_poly.pdbx_seq_one_letter_code
_entity_poly.pdbx_strand_id
1 'polypeptide(L)'
;IGDATRNINGIFRLFPNHAKVVEHCEKIGFVSLPYILWKKPTTKPKYKGKGAFLGSGMLPPNAYVTLDCEFILIFRKGGPRRFTPKDPARYESRYTKQERDKWFTQIWDVIGTKQFLSEVERRAAAFPEEIPRRLMRMFSVVGDTVLDPFLGTGTTLKVAMELGRNMIGYEIDKEFKRIVERETHATK
;
A
#
# COMPACT_ATOMS: atom_id res chain seq x y z
N ILE A 1 4.68 -0.54 -2.54
CA ILE A 1 5.73 -1.46 -3.01
C ILE A 1 6.97 -1.33 -2.14
N GLY A 2 7.60 -2.47 -1.78
CA GLY A 2 8.86 -2.52 -1.05
C GLY A 2 10.04 -2.81 -1.98
N ASP A 3 11.16 -2.19 -1.67
CA ASP A 3 12.44 -2.60 -2.24
C ASP A 3 12.88 -3.93 -1.62
N ALA A 4 13.73 -4.65 -2.30
CA ALA A 4 14.22 -5.93 -1.84
C ALA A 4 15.76 -5.99 -1.88
N THR A 5 16.31 -6.82 -1.00
CA THR A 5 17.73 -7.12 -0.99
C THR A 5 17.95 -8.61 -1.20
N ARG A 6 18.99 -8.98 -1.92
CA ARG A 6 19.39 -10.35 -2.18
C ARG A 6 20.90 -10.49 -2.13
N ASN A 7 21.38 -11.63 -1.67
CA ASN A 7 22.77 -12.04 -1.87
C ASN A 7 22.85 -12.88 -3.15
N ILE A 8 23.63 -12.44 -4.12
CA ILE A 8 23.83 -13.12 -5.38
C ILE A 8 25.33 -13.33 -5.54
N ASN A 9 25.78 -14.58 -5.53
CA ASN A 9 27.19 -14.98 -5.64
C ASN A 9 28.10 -14.26 -4.62
N GLY A 10 27.64 -14.18 -3.36
CA GLY A 10 28.38 -13.52 -2.28
C GLY A 10 28.28 -11.99 -2.26
N ILE A 11 27.65 -11.37 -3.24
CA ILE A 11 27.48 -9.93 -3.34
C ILE A 11 26.07 -9.55 -2.89
N PHE A 12 25.98 -8.70 -1.87
CA PHE A 12 24.71 -8.14 -1.42
C PHE A 12 24.27 -7.03 -2.38
N ARG A 13 23.03 -7.12 -2.84
CA ARG A 13 22.45 -6.19 -3.82
C ARG A 13 21.08 -5.68 -3.38
N LEU A 14 20.87 -4.38 -3.60
CA LEU A 14 19.55 -3.75 -3.52
C LEU A 14 18.84 -3.88 -4.89
N PHE A 15 17.57 -4.21 -4.83
CA PHE A 15 16.63 -4.18 -5.96
C PHE A 15 15.64 -3.04 -5.72
N PRO A 16 15.86 -1.87 -6.33
CA PRO A 16 15.01 -0.70 -6.16
C PRO A 16 13.74 -0.86 -7.00
N ASN A 17 12.80 -1.67 -6.51
CA ASN A 17 11.58 -2.00 -7.23
C ASN A 17 10.73 -0.75 -7.47
N HIS A 18 10.68 0.18 -6.51
CA HIS A 18 9.94 1.43 -6.65
C HIS A 18 10.41 2.24 -7.87
N ALA A 19 11.72 2.37 -8.06
CA ALA A 19 12.28 3.13 -9.18
C ALA A 19 11.93 2.49 -10.54
N LYS A 20 12.00 1.16 -10.62
CA LYS A 20 11.62 0.43 -11.85
C LYS A 20 10.14 0.59 -12.20
N VAL A 21 9.27 0.60 -11.19
CA VAL A 21 7.83 0.84 -11.40
C VAL A 21 7.59 2.26 -11.86
N VAL A 22 8.26 3.26 -11.28
CA VAL A 22 8.15 4.66 -11.73
C VAL A 22 8.57 4.78 -13.19
N GLU A 23 9.75 4.29 -13.53
CA GLU A 23 10.26 4.31 -14.90
C GLU A 23 9.29 3.66 -15.90
N HIS A 24 8.75 2.49 -15.55
CA HIS A 24 7.81 1.77 -16.41
C HIS A 24 6.50 2.55 -16.59
N CYS A 25 5.92 3.05 -15.50
CA CYS A 25 4.67 3.80 -15.54
C CYS A 25 4.79 5.08 -16.38
N GLU A 26 5.92 5.80 -16.26
CA GLU A 26 6.16 7.00 -17.07
C GLU A 26 6.30 6.65 -18.56
N LYS A 27 7.00 5.57 -18.91
CA LYS A 27 7.13 5.09 -20.29
C LYS A 27 5.79 4.78 -20.95
N ILE A 28 4.81 4.30 -20.19
CA ILE A 28 3.46 3.99 -20.71
C ILE A 28 2.47 5.16 -20.56
N GLY A 29 2.97 6.36 -20.24
CA GLY A 29 2.23 7.62 -20.29
C GLY A 29 1.51 8.02 -19.00
N PHE A 30 1.88 7.47 -17.86
CA PHE A 30 1.42 7.99 -16.57
C PHE A 30 2.29 9.18 -16.13
N VAL A 31 1.67 10.09 -15.37
CA VAL A 31 2.34 11.22 -14.72
C VAL A 31 2.59 10.84 -13.26
N SER A 32 3.84 10.83 -12.85
CA SER A 32 4.23 10.61 -11.45
C SER A 32 3.83 11.80 -10.59
N LEU A 33 3.25 11.52 -9.44
CA LEU A 33 2.92 12.49 -8.40
C LEU A 33 3.80 12.21 -7.17
N PRO A 34 3.91 13.15 -6.21
CA PRO A 34 4.65 12.90 -4.99
C PRO A 34 4.18 11.62 -4.31
N TYR A 35 5.11 10.71 -4.04
CA TYR A 35 4.86 9.44 -3.38
C TYR A 35 4.85 9.59 -1.86
N ILE A 36 4.29 8.59 -1.18
CA ILE A 36 4.24 8.50 0.27
C ILE A 36 5.18 7.36 0.72
N LEU A 37 5.92 7.60 1.78
CA LEU A 37 6.71 6.60 2.49
C LEU A 37 5.88 6.05 3.64
N TRP A 38 5.46 4.81 3.53
CA TRP A 38 4.82 4.12 4.62
C TRP A 38 5.88 3.45 5.48
N LYS A 39 6.12 4.04 6.67
CA LYS A 39 7.03 3.48 7.64
C LYS A 39 6.38 2.30 8.36
N LYS A 40 6.93 1.12 8.17
CA LYS A 40 6.52 -0.08 8.90
C LYS A 40 7.18 -0.08 10.26
N PRO A 41 6.44 -0.26 11.36
CA PRO A 41 7.05 -0.53 12.65
C PRO A 41 7.77 -1.88 12.58
N THR A 42 9.05 -1.84 12.24
CA THR A 42 9.85 -3.05 12.24
C THR A 42 10.14 -3.44 13.68
N THR A 43 9.68 -4.62 14.05
CA THR A 43 10.20 -5.28 15.23
C THR A 43 11.71 -5.43 15.07
N LYS A 44 12.46 -4.81 15.95
CA LYS A 44 13.92 -4.89 16.18
C LYS A 44 14.77 -5.40 15.01
N PRO A 45 15.81 -4.69 14.61
CA PRO A 45 16.77 -5.19 13.61
C PRO A 45 17.16 -6.61 13.98
N LYS A 46 16.95 -7.56 13.08
CA LYS A 46 17.33 -8.95 13.30
C LYS A 46 18.84 -9.08 13.14
N TYR A 47 19.59 -8.88 14.20
CA TYR A 47 21.05 -9.06 14.21
C TYR A 47 21.49 -10.53 14.21
N LYS A 48 20.57 -11.49 14.29
CA LYS A 48 20.89 -12.92 14.33
C LYS A 48 20.17 -13.68 13.22
N GLY A 49 20.93 -14.30 12.34
CA GLY A 49 20.44 -15.26 11.34
C GLY A 49 21.24 -15.21 10.05
N LYS A 50 21.39 -16.35 9.37
CA LYS A 50 21.97 -16.44 8.03
C LYS A 50 21.17 -15.55 7.07
N GLY A 51 21.76 -14.46 6.58
CA GLY A 51 21.18 -13.58 5.56
C GLY A 51 20.43 -12.34 6.06
N ALA A 52 20.35 -12.08 7.37
CA ALA A 52 19.59 -10.95 7.88
C ALA A 52 20.39 -9.63 7.93
N PHE A 53 21.68 -9.69 8.19
CA PHE A 53 22.55 -8.53 8.25
C PHE A 53 23.95 -8.87 7.75
N LEU A 54 24.38 -8.16 6.76
CA LEU A 54 25.76 -8.18 6.28
C LEU A 54 26.51 -7.07 7.00
N GLY A 55 27.26 -7.45 7.99
CA GLY A 55 28.08 -6.54 8.76
C GLY A 55 28.49 -7.15 10.05
N SER A 56 29.50 -6.61 10.66
CA SER A 56 30.05 -7.01 11.94
C SER A 56 29.19 -6.56 13.14
N GLY A 57 27.92 -6.27 12.92
CA GLY A 57 27.02 -5.74 13.95
C GLY A 57 27.33 -4.28 14.27
N MET A 58 28.08 -4.03 15.35
CA MET A 58 28.42 -2.66 15.79
C MET A 58 29.75 -2.14 15.23
N LEU A 59 30.46 -2.93 14.44
CA LEU A 59 31.79 -2.56 13.95
C LEU A 59 31.75 -2.11 12.49
N PRO A 60 32.17 -0.88 12.17
CA PRO A 60 32.26 -0.41 10.81
C PRO A 60 33.36 -1.18 10.05
N PRO A 61 33.42 -1.09 8.69
CA PRO A 61 32.57 -0.30 7.78
C PRO A 61 31.40 -1.07 7.17
N ASN A 62 31.21 -2.34 7.48
CA ASN A 62 30.37 -3.28 6.72
C ASN A 62 28.92 -3.31 7.25
N ALA A 63 28.29 -2.16 7.40
CA ALA A 63 26.91 -2.05 7.85
C ALA A 63 25.95 -1.71 6.71
N TYR A 64 24.73 -2.23 6.75
CA TYR A 64 23.65 -1.93 5.80
C TYR A 64 22.43 -1.38 6.53
N VAL A 65 21.76 -0.44 5.87
CA VAL A 65 20.52 0.15 6.37
C VAL A 65 19.38 -0.86 6.23
N THR A 66 18.55 -0.98 7.25
CA THR A 66 17.33 -1.80 7.20
C THR A 66 16.27 -1.10 6.35
N LEU A 67 15.62 -1.83 5.46
CA LEU A 67 14.49 -1.33 4.69
C LEU A 67 13.24 -1.41 5.58
N ASP A 68 12.88 -0.31 6.21
CA ASP A 68 11.74 -0.21 7.12
C ASP A 68 10.56 0.58 6.54
N CYS A 69 10.69 1.03 5.31
CA CYS A 69 9.63 1.74 4.58
C CYS A 69 9.19 0.98 3.34
N GLU A 70 7.90 1.14 2.99
CA GLU A 70 7.37 0.83 1.67
C GLU A 70 6.93 2.12 0.98
N PHE A 71 6.98 2.10 -0.36
CA PHE A 71 6.59 3.22 -1.19
C PHE A 71 5.12 3.07 -1.62
N ILE A 72 4.32 4.09 -1.39
CA ILE A 72 3.00 4.25 -2.00
C ILE A 72 3.19 5.20 -3.17
N LEU A 73 3.38 4.63 -4.36
CA LEU A 73 3.60 5.36 -5.59
C LEU A 73 2.26 5.85 -6.13
N ILE A 74 2.18 7.13 -6.46
CA ILE A 74 0.97 7.78 -6.94
C ILE A 74 1.18 8.22 -8.38
N PHE A 75 0.30 7.76 -9.25
CA PHE A 75 0.32 8.09 -10.66
C PHE A 75 -1.04 8.62 -11.12
N ARG A 76 -1.02 9.44 -12.14
CA ARG A 76 -2.21 9.93 -12.81
C ARG A 76 -2.13 9.67 -14.31
N LYS A 77 -3.21 9.15 -14.88
CA LYS A 77 -3.38 9.06 -16.32
C LYS A 77 -4.17 10.28 -16.80
N GLY A 78 -3.57 11.06 -17.68
CA GLY A 78 -4.20 12.29 -18.20
C GLY A 78 -4.17 13.48 -17.23
N GLY A 79 -5.07 14.42 -17.45
CA GLY A 79 -5.16 15.66 -16.66
C GLY A 79 -5.89 15.52 -15.33
N PRO A 80 -5.93 16.58 -14.52
CA PRO A 80 -6.71 16.56 -13.29
C PRO A 80 -8.21 16.46 -13.58
N ARG A 81 -8.91 15.67 -12.75
CA ARG A 81 -10.37 15.56 -12.82
C ARG A 81 -11.02 16.91 -12.54
N ARG A 82 -11.97 17.30 -13.37
CA ARG A 82 -12.78 18.51 -13.19
C ARG A 82 -14.13 18.13 -12.60
N PHE A 83 -14.67 19.00 -11.75
CA PHE A 83 -15.99 18.87 -11.16
C PHE A 83 -16.82 20.12 -11.47
N THR A 84 -18.12 19.94 -11.57
CA THR A 84 -19.04 21.07 -11.60
C THR A 84 -19.03 21.83 -10.25
N PRO A 85 -19.28 23.13 -10.24
CA PRO A 85 -19.46 23.85 -8.97
C PRO A 85 -20.54 23.19 -8.12
N LYS A 86 -20.28 23.02 -6.82
CA LYS A 86 -21.20 22.41 -5.85
C LYS A 86 -21.57 20.95 -6.14
N ASP A 87 -20.71 20.18 -6.81
CA ASP A 87 -20.91 18.75 -7.06
C ASP A 87 -21.20 17.99 -5.75
N PRO A 88 -22.37 17.33 -5.63
CA PRO A 88 -22.80 16.69 -4.36
C PRO A 88 -21.84 15.60 -3.91
N ALA A 89 -21.38 14.72 -4.81
CA ALA A 89 -20.49 13.62 -4.49
C ALA A 89 -19.15 14.10 -3.92
N ARG A 90 -18.66 15.25 -4.42
CA ARG A 90 -17.45 15.89 -3.91
C ARG A 90 -17.64 16.44 -2.49
N TYR A 91 -18.79 17.04 -2.21
CA TYR A 91 -19.08 17.56 -0.86
C TYR A 91 -19.31 16.45 0.14
N GLU A 92 -20.00 15.39 -0.24
CA GLU A 92 -20.20 14.18 0.58
C GLU A 92 -18.87 13.49 0.90
N SER A 93 -17.93 13.52 -0.03
CA SER A 93 -16.58 12.94 0.13
C SER A 93 -15.61 13.83 0.90
N ARG A 94 -16.06 14.95 1.45
CA ARG A 94 -15.22 15.92 2.13
C ARG A 94 -14.50 15.29 3.33
N TYR A 95 -13.19 15.51 3.42
CA TYR A 95 -12.40 15.19 4.60
C TYR A 95 -12.28 16.41 5.53
N THR A 96 -12.03 16.16 6.80
CA THR A 96 -11.84 17.20 7.83
C THR A 96 -10.46 17.85 7.70
N LYS A 97 -10.28 19.00 8.39
CA LYS A 97 -8.96 19.64 8.49
C LYS A 97 -7.92 18.70 9.12
N GLN A 98 -8.32 17.99 10.18
CA GLN A 98 -7.42 17.05 10.88
C GLN A 98 -6.97 15.90 9.97
N GLU A 99 -7.91 15.32 9.21
CA GLU A 99 -7.60 14.28 8.22
C GLU A 99 -6.65 14.81 7.14
N ARG A 100 -6.90 16.02 6.61
CA ARG A 100 -6.03 16.65 5.63
C ARG A 100 -4.61 16.82 6.19
N ASP A 101 -4.48 17.41 7.37
CA ASP A 101 -3.18 17.72 7.96
C ASP A 101 -2.38 16.44 8.30
N LYS A 102 -3.07 15.33 8.57
CA LYS A 102 -2.48 14.02 8.85
C LYS A 102 -2.15 13.21 7.57
N TRP A 103 -3.02 13.26 6.55
CA TRP A 103 -2.90 12.35 5.40
C TRP A 103 -2.04 12.90 4.27
N PHE A 104 -1.98 14.25 4.11
CA PHE A 104 -1.20 14.88 3.04
C PHE A 104 0.26 15.13 3.43
N THR A 105 0.81 14.28 4.30
CA THR A 105 2.23 14.24 4.65
C THR A 105 2.94 13.14 3.85
N GLN A 106 4.22 13.32 3.59
CA GLN A 106 4.99 12.33 2.84
C GLN A 106 5.26 11.06 3.63
N ILE A 107 5.34 11.14 4.96
CA ILE A 107 5.62 9.99 5.81
C ILE A 107 4.36 9.56 6.52
N TRP A 108 3.97 8.31 6.34
CA TRP A 108 2.88 7.68 7.06
C TRP A 108 3.39 6.65 8.06
N ASP A 109 3.10 6.91 9.32
CA ASP A 109 3.39 6.00 10.42
C ASP A 109 2.10 5.24 10.78
N VAL A 110 1.76 4.26 9.93
CA VAL A 110 0.57 3.41 10.09
C VAL A 110 1.01 2.04 10.55
N ILE A 111 0.55 1.66 11.75
CA ILE A 111 0.88 0.35 12.33
C ILE A 111 0.27 -0.76 11.48
N GLY A 112 1.10 -1.71 11.08
CA GLY A 112 0.66 -2.89 10.34
C GLY A 112 -0.32 -3.73 11.16
N THR A 113 -1.29 -4.31 10.47
CA THR A 113 -2.23 -5.25 11.09
C THR A 113 -1.48 -6.52 11.51
N LYS A 114 -1.68 -6.98 12.72
CA LYS A 114 -1.24 -8.31 13.11
C LYS A 114 -2.11 -9.32 12.38
N GLN A 115 -1.49 -10.09 11.50
CA GLN A 115 -2.17 -11.15 10.76
C GLN A 115 -2.18 -12.42 11.62
N PHE A 116 -3.27 -12.66 12.37
CA PHE A 116 -3.29 -13.76 13.33
C PHE A 116 -4.27 -14.89 12.99
N LEU A 117 -4.92 -14.87 11.83
CA LEU A 117 -6.11 -15.68 11.71
C LEU A 117 -5.85 -17.05 11.10
N SER A 118 -5.29 -17.15 9.93
CA SER A 118 -5.03 -18.42 9.28
C SER A 118 -3.71 -18.41 8.52
N GLU A 119 -3.24 -19.59 8.14
CA GLU A 119 -2.04 -19.71 7.28
C GLU A 119 -2.28 -19.05 5.91
N VAL A 120 -3.49 -19.14 5.40
CA VAL A 120 -3.92 -18.52 4.15
C VAL A 120 -3.84 -16.99 4.26
N GLU A 121 -4.43 -16.41 5.31
CA GLU A 121 -4.41 -14.97 5.53
C GLU A 121 -3.00 -14.42 5.76
N ARG A 122 -2.11 -15.20 6.35
CA ARG A 122 -0.68 -14.85 6.48
C ARG A 122 0.03 -14.70 5.15
N ARG A 123 -0.37 -15.48 4.13
CA ARG A 123 0.22 -15.40 2.77
C ARG A 123 -0.19 -14.14 2.02
N ALA A 124 -1.35 -13.57 2.34
CA ALA A 124 -1.88 -12.40 1.65
C ALA A 124 -1.06 -11.12 1.86
N ALA A 125 -0.14 -11.09 2.83
CA ALA A 125 0.65 -9.90 3.17
C ALA A 125 -0.19 -8.61 3.26
N ALA A 126 -1.42 -8.71 3.82
CA ALA A 126 -2.38 -7.63 3.85
C ALA A 126 -1.83 -6.38 4.54
N PHE A 127 -2.15 -5.25 3.98
CA PHE A 127 -1.87 -3.94 4.58
C PHE A 127 -3.04 -3.51 5.49
N PRO A 128 -2.81 -2.57 6.45
CA PRO A 128 -3.88 -2.04 7.30
C PRO A 128 -4.98 -1.35 6.49
N GLU A 129 -6.23 -1.49 6.91
CA GLU A 129 -7.38 -0.80 6.29
C GLU A 129 -7.21 0.72 6.20
N GLU A 130 -6.45 1.30 7.10
CA GLU A 130 -6.16 2.73 7.11
C GLU A 130 -5.43 3.20 5.83
N ILE A 131 -4.64 2.34 5.19
CA ILE A 131 -3.94 2.68 3.94
C ILE A 131 -4.94 2.91 2.79
N PRO A 132 -5.76 1.94 2.39
CA PRO A 132 -6.73 2.15 1.32
C PRO A 132 -7.79 3.19 1.70
N ARG A 133 -8.17 3.30 2.98
CA ARG A 133 -9.12 4.31 3.47
C ARG A 133 -8.63 5.72 3.20
N ARG A 134 -7.40 6.04 3.55
CA ARG A 134 -6.80 7.34 3.25
C ARG A 134 -6.73 7.59 1.75
N LEU A 135 -6.18 6.64 0.99
CA LEU A 135 -6.01 6.79 -0.46
C LEU A 135 -7.35 6.99 -1.17
N MET A 136 -8.39 6.22 -0.84
CA MET A 136 -9.70 6.38 -1.44
C MET A 136 -10.32 7.74 -1.11
N ARG A 137 -10.23 8.17 0.15
CA ARG A 137 -10.75 9.49 0.54
C ARG A 137 -9.98 10.65 -0.05
N MET A 138 -8.67 10.50 -0.28
CA MET A 138 -7.82 11.53 -0.90
C MET A 138 -8.02 11.64 -2.41
N PHE A 139 -8.29 10.53 -3.10
CA PHE A 139 -8.20 10.45 -4.57
C PHE A 139 -9.48 10.01 -5.27
N SER A 140 -10.58 9.76 -4.54
CA SER A 140 -11.87 9.40 -5.12
C SER A 140 -13.03 10.08 -4.39
N VAL A 141 -14.20 10.10 -5.02
CA VAL A 141 -15.47 10.55 -4.42
C VAL A 141 -16.45 9.39 -4.31
N VAL A 142 -17.51 9.55 -3.51
CA VAL A 142 -18.62 8.60 -3.41
C VAL A 142 -19.16 8.28 -4.80
N GLY A 143 -19.43 6.99 -5.07
CA GLY A 143 -19.87 6.48 -6.35
C GLY A 143 -18.77 6.21 -7.38
N ASP A 144 -17.52 6.62 -7.13
CA ASP A 144 -16.39 6.24 -8.00
C ASP A 144 -16.13 4.74 -7.96
N THR A 145 -15.57 4.21 -9.04
CA THR A 145 -15.16 2.81 -9.11
C THR A 145 -13.67 2.67 -8.78
N VAL A 146 -13.36 1.83 -7.83
CA VAL A 146 -12.01 1.43 -7.43
C VAL A 146 -11.70 0.09 -8.10
N LEU A 147 -10.50 -0.04 -8.65
CA LEU A 147 -9.99 -1.29 -9.19
C LEU A 147 -8.81 -1.78 -8.34
N ASP A 148 -8.88 -3.01 -7.85
CA ASP A 148 -7.74 -3.70 -7.24
C ASP A 148 -7.44 -4.99 -8.01
N PRO A 149 -6.38 -5.01 -8.82
CA PRO A 149 -6.00 -6.19 -9.59
C PRO A 149 -5.32 -7.29 -8.77
N PHE A 150 -5.09 -7.07 -7.47
CA PHE A 150 -4.46 -8.00 -6.53
C PHE A 150 -5.21 -8.02 -5.21
N LEU A 151 -6.51 -8.38 -5.27
CA LEU A 151 -7.47 -8.19 -4.18
C LEU A 151 -7.08 -8.88 -2.86
N GLY A 152 -6.39 -10.02 -2.93
CA GLY A 152 -5.99 -10.78 -1.74
C GLY A 152 -7.18 -11.15 -0.86
N THR A 153 -7.11 -10.81 0.41
CA THR A 153 -8.18 -11.05 1.40
C THR A 153 -9.33 -10.04 1.35
N GLY A 154 -9.30 -9.06 0.44
CA GLY A 154 -10.39 -8.12 0.26
C GLY A 154 -10.35 -6.85 1.13
N THR A 155 -9.22 -6.52 1.74
CA THR A 155 -9.08 -5.29 2.54
C THR A 155 -9.52 -4.03 1.78
N THR A 156 -9.11 -3.91 0.51
CA THR A 156 -9.51 -2.79 -0.36
C THR A 156 -11.01 -2.78 -0.63
N LEU A 157 -11.60 -3.96 -0.88
CA LEU A 157 -13.03 -4.12 -1.14
C LEU A 157 -13.87 -3.68 0.06
N LYS A 158 -13.56 -4.17 1.25
CA LYS A 158 -14.23 -3.79 2.50
C LYS A 158 -14.26 -2.27 2.67
N VAL A 159 -13.10 -1.64 2.56
CA VAL A 159 -12.97 -0.19 2.71
C VAL A 159 -13.74 0.58 1.62
N ALA A 160 -13.74 0.10 0.38
CA ALA A 160 -14.49 0.72 -0.70
C ALA A 160 -15.99 0.70 -0.43
N MET A 161 -16.54 -0.43 0.02
CA MET A 161 -17.94 -0.57 0.39
C MET A 161 -18.32 0.36 1.54
N GLU A 162 -17.53 0.41 2.62
CA GLU A 162 -17.76 1.29 3.77
C GLU A 162 -17.77 2.78 3.38
N LEU A 163 -17.00 3.14 2.37
CA LEU A 163 -16.88 4.52 1.89
C LEU A 163 -17.85 4.86 0.75
N GLY A 164 -18.75 3.94 0.35
CA GLY A 164 -19.70 4.17 -0.74
C GLY A 164 -19.05 4.25 -2.13
N ARG A 165 -17.96 3.52 -2.35
CA ARG A 165 -17.32 3.39 -3.66
C ARG A 165 -17.72 2.05 -4.28
N ASN A 166 -17.84 2.04 -5.62
CA ASN A 166 -17.95 0.79 -6.36
C ASN A 166 -16.57 0.11 -6.42
N MET A 167 -16.56 -1.22 -6.50
CA MET A 167 -15.31 -1.98 -6.50
C MET A 167 -15.30 -3.04 -7.61
N ILE A 168 -14.16 -3.13 -8.28
CA ILE A 168 -13.80 -4.25 -9.15
C ILE A 168 -12.49 -4.82 -8.61
N GLY A 169 -12.48 -6.12 -8.29
CA GLY A 169 -11.30 -6.80 -7.75
C GLY A 169 -10.97 -8.06 -8.54
N TYR A 170 -9.70 -8.34 -8.71
CA TYR A 170 -9.20 -9.59 -9.29
C TYR A 170 -8.30 -10.29 -8.29
N GLU A 171 -8.47 -11.61 -8.16
CA GLU A 171 -7.62 -12.47 -7.35
C GLU A 171 -7.45 -13.81 -8.06
N ILE A 172 -6.21 -14.26 -8.18
CA ILE A 172 -5.88 -15.52 -8.84
C ILE A 172 -5.96 -16.72 -7.88
N ASP A 173 -5.72 -16.50 -6.59
CA ASP A 173 -5.76 -17.55 -5.57
C ASP A 173 -7.20 -17.80 -5.12
N LYS A 174 -7.73 -18.97 -5.50
CA LYS A 174 -9.10 -19.38 -5.16
C LYS A 174 -9.34 -19.53 -3.66
N GLU A 175 -8.32 -19.72 -2.85
CA GLU A 175 -8.46 -19.84 -1.40
C GLU A 175 -8.88 -18.51 -0.76
N PHE A 176 -8.50 -17.38 -1.35
CA PHE A 176 -8.94 -16.07 -0.90
C PHE A 176 -10.42 -15.77 -1.20
N LYS A 177 -11.03 -16.45 -2.18
CA LYS A 177 -12.43 -16.24 -2.54
C LYS A 177 -13.37 -16.35 -1.34
N ARG A 178 -13.21 -17.41 -0.52
CA ARG A 178 -14.06 -17.64 0.66
C ARG A 178 -13.90 -16.53 1.71
N ILE A 179 -12.69 -15.99 1.84
CA ILE A 179 -12.41 -14.90 2.76
C ILE A 179 -13.11 -13.63 2.28
N VAL A 180 -12.97 -13.31 1.00
CA VAL A 180 -13.62 -12.16 0.37
C VAL A 180 -15.13 -12.23 0.49
N GLU A 181 -15.74 -13.38 0.19
CA GLU A 181 -17.19 -13.60 0.32
C GLU A 181 -17.66 -13.41 1.77
N ARG A 182 -16.93 -13.91 2.75
CA ARG A 182 -17.24 -13.69 4.18
C ARG A 182 -17.20 -12.21 4.55
N GLU A 183 -16.17 -11.47 4.13
CA GLU A 183 -16.05 -10.04 4.42
C GLU A 183 -17.16 -9.21 3.75
N THR A 184 -17.60 -9.60 2.55
CA THR A 184 -18.69 -8.91 1.84
C THR A 184 -20.08 -9.19 2.44
N HIS A 185 -20.29 -10.37 2.99
CA HIS A 185 -21.58 -10.72 3.66
C HIS A 185 -21.70 -10.12 5.06
N ALA A 186 -20.59 -9.91 5.77
CA ALA A 186 -20.57 -9.29 7.09
C ALA A 186 -20.86 -7.77 7.05
N THR A 187 -20.84 -7.16 5.87
CA THR A 187 -21.03 -5.70 5.68
C THR A 187 -22.47 -5.36 5.21
N LYS A 188 -23.35 -6.33 5.08
CA LYS A 188 -24.80 -6.15 4.83
C LYS A 188 -25.59 -6.21 6.13
#